data_5c31948a3d595d8aa652dcca360f4515
#
_entry.id   5c31948a3d595d8aa652dcca360f4515
#
_cell.length_a   1.000
_cell.length_b   1.000
_cell.length_c   1.000
_cell.angle_alpha   90.00
_cell.angle_beta   90.00
_cell.angle_gamma   90.00
#
_symmetry.space_group_name_H-M   'P 1'
#
loop_
_entity.id
_entity.type
_entity.pdbx_description
1 polymer ?
#
loop_
_entity_poly.entity_id
_entity_poly.type
_entity_poly.pdbx_seq_one_letter_code
_entity_poly.pdbx_strand_id
1 'polypeptide(L)'
;FEHGLAYRSKTYVNFCPDCNVVLANEESQGGICDRCGSAVEQREKDVWFLRITAYAEKLLQGLEELECSQRIRVEQENWIGKSEGAYILFPVKGTDDRIKVFTTRPDTIYGATFMVVAPEHELIEKHRDKIKNLVEINDYQTEAKHKSEFERIQLQKDKSGVKIEGLTAINPVNGKEIPIFIADYVMITYGTGAIMAVPGHDDRDYEFAKKYGLEIVEVIKGGDLSQAAYTDTENGILVNSDIIDNLSVNEAKIKIIEYLQKNGLGEQSVQFK
;
A
#
# COMPACT_ATOMS: atom_id res chain seq x y z
N PHE A 1 25.34 8.28 13.18
CA PHE A 1 25.04 7.14 14.05
C PHE A 1 24.75 7.63 15.48
N GLU A 2 25.66 8.38 16.10
CA GLU A 2 25.53 8.86 17.49
C GLU A 2 24.26 9.69 17.74
N HIS A 3 23.77 10.41 16.74
CA HIS A 3 22.51 11.17 16.80
C HIS A 3 21.28 10.38 16.37
N GLY A 4 21.38 9.06 16.13
CA GLY A 4 20.28 8.21 15.71
C GLY A 4 19.79 8.45 14.27
N LEU A 5 20.54 9.23 13.47
CA LEU A 5 20.17 9.56 12.09
C LEU A 5 20.65 8.53 11.06
N ALA A 6 21.60 7.67 11.43
CA ALA A 6 22.03 6.53 10.63
C ALA A 6 21.76 5.23 11.39
N TYR A 7 21.15 4.25 10.72
CA TYR A 7 20.82 2.95 11.31
C TYR A 7 20.95 1.84 10.26
N ARG A 8 21.06 0.60 10.72
CA ARG A 8 21.05 -0.58 9.84
C ARG A 8 19.68 -1.25 9.89
N SER A 9 19.22 -1.66 8.73
CA SER A 9 17.99 -2.46 8.59
C SER A 9 18.11 -3.36 7.37
N LYS A 10 17.31 -4.42 7.36
CA LYS A 10 17.15 -5.30 6.21
C LYS A 10 16.20 -4.66 5.21
N THR A 11 16.56 -4.76 3.93
CA THR A 11 15.71 -4.37 2.81
C THR A 11 16.06 -5.19 1.58
N TYR A 12 15.16 -5.20 0.61
CA TYR A 12 15.42 -5.78 -0.71
C TYR A 12 16.21 -4.78 -1.56
N VAL A 13 17.25 -5.29 -2.23
CA VAL A 13 18.10 -4.51 -3.11
C VAL A 13 18.26 -5.24 -4.45
N ASN A 14 18.47 -4.48 -5.53
CA ASN A 14 18.84 -5.06 -6.81
C ASN A 14 20.22 -5.70 -6.69
N PHE A 15 20.31 -6.99 -6.99
CA PHE A 15 21.56 -7.74 -6.86
C PHE A 15 21.87 -8.50 -8.15
N CYS A 16 23.09 -8.31 -8.64
CA CYS A 16 23.59 -9.13 -9.75
C CYS A 16 24.33 -10.35 -9.19
N PRO A 17 23.83 -11.58 -9.42
CA PRO A 17 24.48 -12.79 -8.92
C PRO A 17 25.84 -13.05 -9.56
N ASP A 18 26.02 -12.72 -10.85
CA ASP A 18 27.26 -12.95 -11.57
C ASP A 18 28.37 -11.97 -11.19
N CYS A 19 28.05 -10.67 -11.08
CA CYS A 19 28.98 -9.67 -10.60
C CYS A 19 29.17 -9.70 -9.08
N ASN A 20 28.23 -10.35 -8.36
CA ASN A 20 28.15 -10.39 -6.90
C ASN A 20 28.13 -8.99 -6.24
N VAL A 21 27.35 -8.07 -6.82
CA VAL A 21 27.22 -6.67 -6.36
C VAL A 21 25.78 -6.23 -6.23
N VAL A 22 25.56 -5.25 -5.35
CA VAL A 22 24.30 -4.49 -5.27
C VAL A 22 24.34 -3.40 -6.35
N LEU A 23 23.22 -3.22 -7.05
CA LEU A 23 23.05 -2.27 -8.13
C LEU A 23 22.05 -1.18 -7.75
N ALA A 24 22.30 0.04 -8.23
CA ALA A 24 21.29 1.10 -8.22
C ALA A 24 20.17 0.80 -9.23
N ASN A 25 19.05 1.51 -9.12
CA ASN A 25 17.92 1.31 -10.04
C ASN A 25 18.33 1.63 -11.50
N GLU A 26 19.20 2.61 -11.69
CA GLU A 26 19.72 3.01 -12.99
C GLU A 26 20.63 1.93 -13.62
N GLU A 27 21.34 1.15 -12.77
CA GLU A 27 22.24 0.07 -13.19
C GLU A 27 21.52 -1.26 -13.44
N SER A 28 20.21 -1.31 -13.17
CA SER A 28 19.36 -2.54 -13.26
C SER A 28 18.10 -2.36 -14.10
N GLN A 29 18.10 -1.42 -15.04
CA GLN A 29 16.96 -1.15 -15.90
C GLN A 29 16.57 -2.37 -16.74
N GLY A 30 15.26 -2.66 -16.79
CA GLY A 30 14.74 -3.85 -17.50
C GLY A 30 15.13 -5.18 -16.83
N GLY A 31 15.51 -5.16 -15.54
CA GLY A 31 15.91 -6.39 -14.82
C GLY A 31 17.24 -6.97 -15.24
N ILE A 32 18.09 -6.21 -15.93
CA ILE A 32 19.36 -6.63 -16.47
C ILE A 32 20.50 -5.79 -15.88
N CYS A 33 21.59 -6.44 -15.48
CA CYS A 33 22.78 -5.78 -15.01
C CYS A 33 23.49 -5.03 -16.16
N ASP A 34 23.72 -3.73 -16.03
CA ASP A 34 24.38 -2.89 -17.03
C ASP A 34 25.86 -3.27 -17.26
N ARG A 35 26.49 -3.96 -16.29
CA ARG A 35 27.91 -4.37 -16.34
C ARG A 35 28.15 -5.67 -17.08
N CYS A 36 27.28 -6.69 -16.85
CA CYS A 36 27.52 -8.03 -17.40
C CYS A 36 26.36 -8.60 -18.23
N GLY A 37 25.22 -7.92 -18.28
CA GLY A 37 24.04 -8.35 -19.03
C GLY A 37 23.23 -9.48 -18.39
N SER A 38 23.58 -9.91 -17.16
CA SER A 38 22.87 -10.99 -16.46
C SER A 38 21.59 -10.49 -15.81
N ALA A 39 20.64 -11.39 -15.58
CA ALA A 39 19.40 -11.09 -14.86
C ALA A 39 19.69 -10.61 -13.42
N VAL A 40 19.04 -9.54 -13.03
CA VAL A 40 19.11 -8.97 -11.67
C VAL A 40 17.99 -9.60 -10.83
N GLU A 41 18.30 -9.89 -9.57
CA GLU A 41 17.31 -10.39 -8.61
C GLU A 41 17.16 -9.45 -7.42
N GLN A 42 15.99 -9.48 -6.78
CA GLN A 42 15.76 -8.82 -5.50
C GLN A 42 16.32 -9.70 -4.38
N ARG A 43 17.29 -9.18 -3.61
CA ARG A 43 17.91 -9.91 -2.50
C ARG A 43 17.84 -9.11 -1.21
N GLU A 44 17.40 -9.76 -0.13
CA GLU A 44 17.42 -9.15 1.20
C GLU A 44 18.87 -8.95 1.67
N LYS A 45 19.21 -7.73 2.08
CA LYS A 45 20.52 -7.34 2.60
C LYS A 45 20.39 -6.42 3.80
N ASP A 46 21.34 -6.50 4.72
CA ASP A 46 21.54 -5.49 5.76
C ASP A 46 22.23 -4.27 5.17
N VAL A 47 21.52 -3.14 5.12
CA VAL A 47 22.04 -1.89 4.56
C VAL A 47 21.95 -0.75 5.55
N TRP A 48 22.73 0.29 5.31
CA TRP A 48 22.66 1.53 6.07
C TRP A 48 21.56 2.43 5.53
N PHE A 49 20.76 2.95 6.45
CA PHE A 49 19.74 3.95 6.18
C PHE A 49 20.10 5.27 6.86
N LEU A 50 19.74 6.37 6.19
CA LEU A 50 19.72 7.70 6.79
C LEU A 50 18.26 8.07 7.08
N ARG A 51 18.00 8.52 8.32
CA ARG A 51 16.65 8.93 8.76
C ARG A 51 16.31 10.34 8.25
N ILE A 52 16.26 10.50 6.93
CA ILE A 52 15.97 11.79 6.28
C ILE A 52 14.59 12.33 6.65
N THR A 53 13.62 11.46 6.90
CA THR A 53 12.26 11.83 7.31
C THR A 53 12.20 12.54 8.66
N ALA A 54 13.24 12.45 9.50
CA ALA A 54 13.34 13.24 10.74
C ALA A 54 13.37 14.75 10.51
N TYR A 55 13.69 15.18 9.29
CA TYR A 55 13.72 16.59 8.91
C TYR A 55 12.56 17.02 8.02
N ALA A 56 11.67 16.11 7.63
CA ALA A 56 10.62 16.35 6.66
C ALA A 56 9.70 17.53 7.06
N GLU A 57 9.19 17.52 8.30
CA GLU A 57 8.35 18.61 8.81
C GLU A 57 9.09 19.96 8.85
N LYS A 58 10.34 19.94 9.28
CA LYS A 58 11.16 21.16 9.33
C LYS A 58 11.45 21.71 7.93
N LEU A 59 11.63 20.83 6.94
CA LEU A 59 11.82 21.24 5.55
C LEU A 59 10.52 21.84 4.99
N LEU A 60 9.35 21.23 5.26
CA LEU A 60 8.07 21.78 4.83
C LEU A 60 7.80 23.16 5.43
N GLN A 61 8.02 23.34 6.74
CA GLN A 61 7.89 24.63 7.40
C GLN A 61 8.85 25.68 6.80
N GLY A 62 10.09 25.28 6.53
CA GLY A 62 11.08 26.17 5.91
C GLY A 62 10.71 26.63 4.51
N LEU A 63 9.91 25.86 3.75
CA LEU A 63 9.43 26.28 2.43
C LEU A 63 8.50 27.48 2.48
N GLU A 64 7.80 27.71 3.59
CA GLU A 64 6.92 28.87 3.78
C GLU A 64 7.69 30.19 3.84
N GLU A 65 8.91 30.14 4.37
CA GLU A 65 9.80 31.30 4.55
C GLU A 65 10.68 31.59 3.33
N LEU A 66 10.77 30.64 2.38
CA LEU A 66 11.64 30.77 1.22
C LEU A 66 11.01 31.62 0.12
N GLU A 67 11.75 32.61 -0.36
CA GLU A 67 11.44 33.35 -1.60
C GLU A 67 11.75 32.50 -2.83
N CYS A 68 10.80 31.62 -3.21
CA CYS A 68 10.91 30.78 -4.40
C CYS A 68 9.62 30.83 -5.23
N SER A 69 9.71 30.42 -6.50
CA SER A 69 8.49 30.32 -7.33
C SER A 69 7.56 29.24 -6.79
N GLN A 70 6.25 29.44 -6.99
CA GLN A 70 5.22 28.47 -6.58
C GLN A 70 5.49 27.06 -7.15
N ARG A 71 6.00 26.98 -8.38
CA ARG A 71 6.35 25.72 -9.01
C ARG A 71 7.41 24.95 -8.20
N ILE A 72 8.48 25.62 -7.79
CA ILE A 72 9.56 25.00 -7.00
C ILE A 72 9.01 24.53 -5.64
N ARG A 73 8.16 25.34 -5.00
CA ARG A 73 7.52 24.99 -3.73
C ARG A 73 6.73 23.70 -3.85
N VAL A 74 5.82 23.63 -4.83
CA VAL A 74 4.97 22.46 -5.07
C VAL A 74 5.82 21.22 -5.43
N GLU A 75 6.88 21.37 -6.23
CA GLU A 75 7.78 20.26 -6.55
C GLU A 75 8.48 19.70 -5.30
N GLN A 76 8.90 20.58 -4.37
CA GLN A 76 9.53 20.15 -3.12
C GLN A 76 8.53 19.53 -2.13
N GLU A 77 7.35 20.11 -1.98
CA GLU A 77 6.26 19.53 -1.19
C GLU A 77 5.91 18.13 -1.68
N ASN A 78 5.75 17.96 -2.99
CA ASN A 78 5.47 16.67 -3.62
C ASN A 78 6.64 15.68 -3.46
N TRP A 79 7.89 16.16 -3.44
CA TRP A 79 9.06 15.32 -3.20
C TRP A 79 9.12 14.81 -1.76
N ILE A 80 8.86 15.65 -0.79
CA ILE A 80 8.75 15.28 0.62
C ILE A 80 7.56 14.35 0.84
N GLY A 81 6.45 14.62 0.13
CA GLY A 81 5.30 13.74 0.00
C GLY A 81 4.63 13.40 1.35
N LYS A 82 4.36 14.43 2.18
CA LYS A 82 3.63 14.24 3.43
C LYS A 82 2.25 13.66 3.16
N SER A 83 1.94 12.53 3.77
CA SER A 83 0.64 11.86 3.70
C SER A 83 0.09 11.66 5.11
N GLU A 84 -1.05 12.29 5.40
CA GLU A 84 -1.77 12.11 6.65
C GLU A 84 -2.85 11.05 6.49
N GLY A 85 -2.93 10.12 7.43
CA GLY A 85 -3.86 9.01 7.34
C GLY A 85 -3.94 8.20 8.63
N ALA A 86 -4.24 6.93 8.49
CA ALA A 86 -4.29 6.01 9.60
C ALA A 86 -3.68 4.65 9.25
N TYR A 87 -3.07 4.02 10.25
CA TYR A 87 -2.87 2.59 10.25
C TYR A 87 -4.13 1.89 10.72
N ILE A 88 -4.51 0.82 10.03
CA ILE A 88 -5.66 0.00 10.38
C ILE A 88 -5.22 -1.45 10.45
N LEU A 89 -5.70 -2.18 11.45
CA LEU A 89 -5.38 -3.57 11.70
C LEU A 89 -6.55 -4.46 11.28
N PHE A 90 -6.36 -5.25 10.23
CA PHE A 90 -7.35 -6.22 9.76
C PHE A 90 -7.01 -7.60 10.31
N PRO A 91 -7.84 -8.19 11.21
CA PRO A 91 -7.63 -9.56 11.67
C PRO A 91 -7.65 -10.57 10.52
N VAL A 92 -6.76 -11.56 10.58
CA VAL A 92 -6.77 -12.70 9.65
C VAL A 92 -7.59 -13.81 10.28
N LYS A 93 -8.66 -14.22 9.61
CA LYS A 93 -9.63 -15.20 10.14
C LYS A 93 -8.96 -16.52 10.54
N GLY A 94 -9.27 -17.00 11.75
CA GLY A 94 -8.75 -18.27 12.26
C GLY A 94 -7.27 -18.26 12.62
N THR A 95 -6.72 -17.06 12.89
CA THR A 95 -5.36 -16.84 13.36
C THR A 95 -5.34 -15.72 14.40
N ASP A 96 -4.20 -15.53 15.07
CA ASP A 96 -3.96 -14.39 15.97
C ASP A 96 -3.32 -13.19 15.22
N ASP A 97 -3.10 -13.31 13.92
CA ASP A 97 -2.42 -12.30 13.13
C ASP A 97 -3.37 -11.21 12.63
N ARG A 98 -2.76 -10.06 12.38
CA ARG A 98 -3.43 -8.89 11.81
C ARG A 98 -2.61 -8.32 10.68
N ILE A 99 -3.25 -7.97 9.58
CA ILE A 99 -2.61 -7.24 8.48
C ILE A 99 -2.72 -5.75 8.79
N LYS A 100 -1.57 -5.08 8.91
CA LYS A 100 -1.49 -3.64 9.12
C LYS A 100 -1.51 -2.94 7.76
N VAL A 101 -2.42 -1.98 7.58
CA VAL A 101 -2.58 -1.19 6.34
C VAL A 101 -2.41 0.28 6.67
N PHE A 102 -1.73 1.03 5.82
CA PHE A 102 -1.78 2.49 5.84
C PHE A 102 -2.75 3.00 4.78
N THR A 103 -3.60 3.95 5.15
CA THR A 103 -4.51 4.61 4.20
C THR A 103 -4.65 6.09 4.51
N THR A 104 -4.72 6.93 3.48
CA THR A 104 -5.09 8.35 3.57
C THR A 104 -6.62 8.55 3.56
N ARG A 105 -7.36 7.45 3.32
CA ARG A 105 -8.81 7.43 3.22
C ARG A 105 -9.45 6.45 4.22
N PRO A 106 -9.23 6.64 5.55
CA PRO A 106 -9.86 5.78 6.55
C PRO A 106 -11.39 5.89 6.57
N ASP A 107 -11.95 6.99 6.08
CA ASP A 107 -13.37 7.24 5.91
C ASP A 107 -14.08 6.21 5.01
N THR A 108 -13.35 5.61 4.05
CA THR A 108 -13.92 4.64 3.11
C THR A 108 -13.85 3.17 3.57
N ILE A 109 -13.41 2.90 4.79
CA ILE A 109 -13.16 1.54 5.30
C ILE A 109 -14.37 0.60 5.20
N TYR A 110 -15.60 1.11 5.31
CA TYR A 110 -16.82 0.31 5.15
C TYR A 110 -16.99 -0.24 3.72
N GLY A 111 -16.37 0.41 2.74
CA GLY A 111 -16.32 0.00 1.33
C GLY A 111 -15.14 -0.90 0.98
N ALA A 112 -14.29 -1.26 1.95
CA ALA A 112 -13.19 -2.19 1.73
C ALA A 112 -13.75 -3.60 1.54
N THR A 113 -13.69 -4.13 0.32
CA THR A 113 -14.27 -5.42 -0.07
C THR A 113 -13.25 -6.49 -0.39
N PHE A 114 -11.98 -6.12 -0.53
CA PHE A 114 -10.85 -7.05 -0.61
C PHE A 114 -9.57 -6.40 -0.09
N MET A 115 -8.57 -7.22 0.11
CA MET A 115 -7.25 -6.80 0.54
C MET A 115 -6.22 -7.28 -0.46
N VAL A 116 -5.17 -6.49 -0.67
CA VAL A 116 -4.04 -6.88 -1.50
C VAL A 116 -2.77 -6.74 -0.70
N VAL A 117 -1.94 -7.77 -0.73
CA VAL A 117 -0.62 -7.77 -0.10
C VAL A 117 0.48 -7.92 -1.16
N ALA A 118 1.65 -7.40 -0.87
CA ALA A 118 2.83 -7.59 -1.72
C ALA A 118 3.17 -9.09 -1.86
N PRO A 119 3.71 -9.54 -2.99
CA PRO A 119 4.16 -10.92 -3.15
C PRO A 119 5.19 -11.36 -2.09
N GLU A 120 5.97 -10.43 -1.56
CA GLU A 120 7.00 -10.65 -0.55
C GLU A 120 6.48 -10.53 0.90
N HIS A 121 5.17 -10.32 1.10
CA HIS A 121 4.59 -10.09 2.42
C HIS A 121 4.73 -11.32 3.32
N GLU A 122 5.16 -11.12 4.58
CA GLU A 122 5.44 -12.18 5.56
C GLU A 122 4.25 -13.11 5.84
N LEU A 123 3.02 -12.63 5.66
CA LEU A 123 1.78 -13.39 5.83
C LEU A 123 1.80 -14.71 5.06
N ILE A 124 2.40 -14.73 3.86
CA ILE A 124 2.42 -15.88 2.96
C ILE A 124 3.27 -17.00 3.56
N GLU A 125 4.49 -16.67 4.00
CA GLU A 125 5.37 -17.65 4.62
C GLU A 125 4.85 -18.12 5.98
N LYS A 126 4.28 -17.21 6.77
CA LYS A 126 3.76 -17.51 8.11
C LYS A 126 2.57 -18.45 8.11
N HIS A 127 1.73 -18.40 7.06
CA HIS A 127 0.52 -19.22 6.94
C HIS A 127 0.56 -20.17 5.75
N ARG A 128 1.73 -20.58 5.37
CA ARG A 128 1.97 -21.46 4.22
C ARG A 128 1.18 -22.78 4.29
N ASP A 129 0.99 -23.29 5.51
CA ASP A 129 0.22 -24.50 5.82
C ASP A 129 -1.30 -24.36 5.59
N LYS A 130 -1.83 -23.15 5.60
CA LYS A 130 -3.24 -22.85 5.39
C LYS A 130 -3.59 -22.48 3.94
N ILE A 131 -2.58 -22.14 3.14
CA ILE A 131 -2.76 -21.72 1.74
C ILE A 131 -2.97 -22.96 0.86
N LYS A 132 -4.10 -23.01 0.15
CA LYS A 132 -4.49 -24.17 -0.66
C LYS A 132 -3.90 -24.16 -2.06
N ASN A 133 -3.63 -22.98 -2.62
CA ASN A 133 -3.10 -22.77 -3.97
C ASN A 133 -1.63 -22.31 -3.97
N LEU A 134 -0.80 -22.92 -3.12
CA LEU A 134 0.61 -22.55 -2.94
C LEU A 134 1.44 -22.56 -4.22
N VAL A 135 1.15 -23.46 -5.15
CA VAL A 135 1.88 -23.54 -6.44
C VAL A 135 1.68 -22.25 -7.21
N GLU A 136 0.43 -21.83 -7.40
CA GLU A 136 0.06 -20.61 -8.10
C GLU A 136 0.66 -19.35 -7.42
N ILE A 137 0.64 -19.32 -6.08
CA ILE A 137 1.25 -18.24 -5.30
C ILE A 137 2.76 -18.18 -5.53
N ASN A 138 3.46 -19.31 -5.48
CA ASN A 138 4.92 -19.37 -5.69
C ASN A 138 5.30 -18.98 -7.12
N ASP A 139 4.52 -19.39 -8.12
CA ASP A 139 4.74 -19.03 -9.52
C ASP A 139 4.60 -17.50 -9.69
N TYR A 140 3.55 -16.89 -9.13
CA TYR A 140 3.36 -15.45 -9.16
C TYR A 140 4.48 -14.70 -8.42
N GLN A 141 4.92 -15.19 -7.25
CA GLN A 141 6.05 -14.61 -6.52
C GLN A 141 7.34 -14.65 -7.35
N THR A 142 7.55 -15.75 -8.08
CA THR A 142 8.73 -15.90 -8.94
C THR A 142 8.70 -14.91 -10.09
N GLU A 143 7.56 -14.75 -10.76
CA GLU A 143 7.40 -13.73 -11.80
C GLU A 143 7.61 -12.31 -11.27
N ALA A 144 7.03 -12.00 -10.10
CA ALA A 144 7.16 -10.68 -9.47
C ALA A 144 8.62 -10.33 -9.10
N LYS A 145 9.44 -11.31 -8.70
CA LYS A 145 10.86 -11.11 -8.38
C LYS A 145 11.71 -10.65 -9.57
N HIS A 146 11.31 -10.98 -10.78
CA HIS A 146 12.02 -10.60 -12.00
C HIS A 146 11.63 -9.21 -12.53
N LYS A 147 10.59 -8.58 -11.94
CA LYS A 147 10.15 -7.24 -12.32
C LYS A 147 10.81 -6.19 -11.44
N SER A 148 11.33 -5.14 -12.05
CA SER A 148 11.79 -3.95 -11.32
C SER A 148 10.60 -3.20 -10.68
N GLU A 149 10.85 -2.37 -9.67
CA GLU A 149 9.81 -1.50 -9.08
C GLU A 149 9.13 -0.62 -10.13
N PHE A 150 9.90 -0.10 -11.07
CA PHE A 150 9.37 0.72 -12.18
C PHE A 150 8.38 -0.07 -13.06
N GLU A 151 8.71 -1.30 -13.43
CA GLU A 151 7.83 -2.18 -14.20
C GLU A 151 6.55 -2.52 -13.43
N ARG A 152 6.68 -2.79 -12.12
CA ARG A 152 5.54 -3.11 -11.26
C ARG A 152 4.56 -1.93 -11.10
N ILE A 153 5.05 -0.69 -11.09
CA ILE A 153 4.21 0.50 -10.86
C ILE A 153 3.72 1.12 -12.16
N GLN A 154 4.59 1.32 -13.15
CA GLN A 154 4.30 2.16 -14.32
C GLN A 154 3.93 1.41 -15.60
N LEU A 155 4.51 0.22 -15.84
CA LEU A 155 4.32 -0.48 -17.11
C LEU A 155 3.12 -1.43 -17.13
N GLN A 156 2.57 -1.80 -15.98
CA GLN A 156 1.39 -2.66 -15.93
C GLN A 156 0.11 -1.88 -16.16
N LYS A 157 -0.40 -1.94 -17.39
CA LYS A 157 -1.75 -1.47 -17.72
C LYS A 157 -2.83 -2.41 -17.15
N ASP A 158 -2.58 -3.72 -17.17
CA ASP A 158 -3.50 -4.72 -16.63
C ASP A 158 -3.07 -5.15 -15.23
N LYS A 159 -3.80 -4.69 -14.21
CA LYS A 159 -3.57 -5.14 -12.83
C LYS A 159 -3.90 -6.62 -12.72
N SER A 160 -2.89 -7.42 -12.38
CA SER A 160 -3.03 -8.85 -12.12
C SER A 160 -2.78 -9.16 -10.65
N GLY A 161 -3.35 -10.24 -10.18
CA GLY A 161 -3.14 -10.73 -8.83
C GLY A 161 -3.66 -12.14 -8.69
N VAL A 162 -3.25 -12.82 -7.63
CA VAL A 162 -3.69 -14.18 -7.30
C VAL A 162 -4.36 -14.14 -5.94
N LYS A 163 -5.57 -14.71 -5.86
CA LYS A 163 -6.28 -14.88 -4.59
C LYS A 163 -5.56 -15.88 -3.70
N ILE A 164 -5.37 -15.55 -2.44
CA ILE A 164 -4.85 -16.51 -1.45
C ILE A 164 -6.02 -17.38 -0.99
N GLU A 165 -6.08 -18.61 -1.46
CA GLU A 165 -7.11 -19.55 -1.01
C GLU A 165 -6.79 -20.13 0.37
N GLY A 166 -7.76 -20.06 1.28
CA GLY A 166 -7.63 -20.56 2.65
C GLY A 166 -7.36 -19.46 3.69
N LEU A 167 -7.06 -18.22 3.25
CA LEU A 167 -6.95 -17.07 4.14
C LEU A 167 -7.96 -15.98 3.73
N THR A 168 -8.58 -15.36 4.73
CA THR A 168 -9.44 -14.18 4.59
C THR A 168 -9.12 -13.18 5.67
N ALA A 169 -9.29 -11.90 5.38
CA ALA A 169 -9.22 -10.84 6.39
C ALA A 169 -10.64 -10.50 6.87
N ILE A 170 -10.73 -9.92 8.07
CA ILE A 170 -11.97 -9.42 8.63
C ILE A 170 -11.90 -7.90 8.63
N ASN A 171 -12.87 -7.25 8.00
CA ASN A 171 -12.99 -5.80 8.09
C ASN A 171 -13.34 -5.42 9.53
N PRO A 172 -12.48 -4.63 10.23
CA PRO A 172 -12.60 -4.43 11.67
C PRO A 172 -13.79 -3.57 12.10
N VAL A 173 -14.45 -2.86 11.17
CA VAL A 173 -15.57 -1.96 11.50
C VAL A 173 -16.94 -2.60 11.27
N ASN A 174 -17.07 -3.55 10.32
CA ASN A 174 -18.35 -4.18 9.99
C ASN A 174 -18.34 -5.71 10.14
N GLY A 175 -17.19 -6.31 10.48
CA GLY A 175 -17.05 -7.76 10.68
C GLY A 175 -17.14 -8.60 9.40
N LYS A 176 -17.26 -7.99 8.22
CA LYS A 176 -17.31 -8.73 6.95
C LYS A 176 -15.98 -9.42 6.65
N GLU A 177 -16.07 -10.66 6.18
CA GLU A 177 -14.92 -11.37 5.64
C GLU A 177 -14.62 -10.87 4.23
N ILE A 178 -13.36 -10.53 3.98
CA ILE A 178 -12.88 -10.07 2.70
C ILE A 178 -11.74 -10.95 2.19
N PRO A 179 -11.69 -11.28 0.88
CA PRO A 179 -10.62 -12.07 0.31
C PRO A 179 -9.29 -11.30 0.33
N ILE A 180 -8.20 -12.05 0.41
CA ILE A 180 -6.84 -11.52 0.33
C ILE A 180 -6.25 -11.95 -1.01
N PHE A 181 -5.63 -11.02 -1.73
CA PHE A 181 -4.90 -11.24 -2.96
C PHE A 181 -3.42 -10.90 -2.78
N ILE A 182 -2.56 -11.52 -3.55
CA ILE A 182 -1.23 -11.00 -3.83
C ILE A 182 -1.26 -10.27 -5.16
N ALA A 183 -0.58 -9.13 -5.24
CA ALA A 183 -0.39 -8.43 -6.49
C ALA A 183 0.92 -7.64 -6.49
N ASP A 184 1.58 -7.61 -7.63
CA ASP A 184 2.92 -7.03 -7.78
C ASP A 184 2.93 -5.49 -7.80
N TYR A 185 1.78 -4.83 -7.98
CA TYR A 185 1.67 -3.38 -7.85
C TYR A 185 1.66 -2.89 -6.38
N VAL A 186 1.52 -3.80 -5.41
CA VAL A 186 1.71 -3.49 -3.99
C VAL A 186 3.15 -3.75 -3.63
N MET A 187 3.83 -2.71 -3.13
CA MET A 187 5.26 -2.77 -2.84
C MET A 187 5.51 -2.99 -1.37
N ILE A 188 6.37 -3.96 -1.03
CA ILE A 188 6.78 -4.21 0.36
C ILE A 188 7.60 -3.05 0.94
N THR A 189 8.24 -2.26 0.08
CA THR A 189 9.05 -1.10 0.44
C THR A 189 8.23 0.16 0.72
N TYR A 190 6.94 0.16 0.37
CA TYR A 190 6.06 1.31 0.57
C TYR A 190 4.93 0.98 1.56
N GLY A 191 4.78 1.81 2.58
CA GLY A 191 3.77 1.61 3.61
C GLY A 191 4.01 0.36 4.45
N THR A 192 3.08 -0.57 4.39
CA THR A 192 3.10 -1.84 5.14
C THR A 192 3.21 -3.07 4.24
N GLY A 193 3.35 -2.88 2.93
CA GLY A 193 3.25 -3.96 1.96
C GLY A 193 1.85 -4.55 1.83
N ALA A 194 0.82 -3.84 2.31
CA ALA A 194 -0.58 -4.23 2.23
C ALA A 194 -1.48 -3.01 2.03
N ILE A 195 -2.55 -3.18 1.27
CA ILE A 195 -3.58 -2.17 1.05
C ILE A 195 -4.97 -2.75 1.29
N MET A 196 -5.88 -1.95 1.82
CA MET A 196 -7.31 -2.20 1.72
C MET A 196 -7.81 -1.64 0.39
N ALA A 197 -8.60 -2.40 -0.34
CA ALA A 197 -9.12 -2.00 -1.63
C ALA A 197 -10.58 -1.55 -1.52
N VAL A 198 -10.87 -0.37 -2.08
CA VAL A 198 -12.19 0.26 -2.02
C VAL A 198 -12.68 0.55 -3.44
N PRO A 199 -13.21 -0.46 -4.14
CA PRO A 199 -13.53 -0.35 -5.57
C PRO A 199 -14.62 0.67 -5.91
N GLY A 200 -15.44 1.07 -4.95
CA GLY A 200 -16.41 2.15 -5.17
C GLY A 200 -15.78 3.53 -5.40
N HIS A 201 -14.54 3.75 -4.92
CA HIS A 201 -13.93 5.08 -4.85
C HIS A 201 -12.45 5.14 -5.26
N ASP A 202 -11.92 4.10 -5.90
CA ASP A 202 -10.59 4.05 -6.51
C ASP A 202 -10.67 3.31 -7.86
N ASP A 203 -10.19 3.95 -8.93
CA ASP A 203 -10.28 3.40 -10.29
C ASP A 203 -9.51 2.08 -10.44
N ARG A 204 -8.36 1.94 -9.78
CA ARG A 204 -7.54 0.72 -9.85
C ARG A 204 -8.23 -0.44 -9.16
N ASP A 205 -8.79 -0.18 -8.00
CA ASP A 205 -9.53 -1.17 -7.22
C ASP A 205 -10.82 -1.57 -7.93
N TYR A 206 -11.47 -0.60 -8.62
CA TYR A 206 -12.66 -0.84 -9.44
C TYR A 206 -12.37 -1.80 -10.60
N GLU A 207 -11.33 -1.53 -11.39
CA GLU A 207 -10.92 -2.38 -12.50
C GLU A 207 -10.57 -3.79 -12.01
N PHE A 208 -9.83 -3.88 -10.88
CA PHE A 208 -9.51 -5.15 -10.26
C PHE A 208 -10.77 -5.91 -9.80
N ALA A 209 -11.68 -5.23 -9.11
CA ALA A 209 -12.93 -5.82 -8.65
C ALA A 209 -13.80 -6.33 -9.80
N LYS A 210 -13.90 -5.57 -10.90
CA LYS A 210 -14.62 -6.02 -12.12
C LYS A 210 -13.98 -7.26 -12.73
N LYS A 211 -12.64 -7.29 -12.82
CA LYS A 211 -11.90 -8.43 -13.39
C LYS A 211 -12.10 -9.71 -12.59
N TYR A 212 -12.12 -9.62 -11.27
CA TYR A 212 -12.23 -10.78 -10.37
C TYR A 212 -13.65 -11.02 -9.82
N GLY A 213 -14.66 -10.26 -10.27
CA GLY A 213 -16.06 -10.42 -9.84
C GLY A 213 -16.28 -10.14 -8.36
N LEU A 214 -15.57 -9.14 -7.80
CA LEU A 214 -15.64 -8.77 -6.39
C LEU A 214 -16.75 -7.75 -6.14
N GLU A 215 -17.23 -7.67 -4.90
CA GLU A 215 -18.25 -6.71 -4.48
C GLU A 215 -17.74 -5.26 -4.62
N ILE A 216 -18.61 -4.37 -5.12
CA ILE A 216 -18.36 -2.93 -5.19
C ILE A 216 -19.43 -2.25 -4.34
N VAL A 217 -19.00 -1.55 -3.28
CA VAL A 217 -19.89 -0.90 -2.31
C VAL A 217 -19.73 0.62 -2.39
N GLU A 218 -20.87 1.33 -2.55
CA GLU A 218 -20.91 2.78 -2.44
C GLU A 218 -20.84 3.16 -0.96
N VAL A 219 -19.82 3.94 -0.59
CA VAL A 219 -19.68 4.52 0.77
C VAL A 219 -19.60 6.04 0.78
N ILE A 220 -19.44 6.65 -0.39
CA ILE A 220 -19.58 8.09 -0.59
C ILE A 220 -20.61 8.27 -1.70
N LYS A 221 -21.66 9.03 -1.40
CA LYS A 221 -22.77 9.25 -2.31
C LYS A 221 -22.34 10.01 -3.55
N GLY A 222 -22.55 9.42 -4.73
CA GLY A 222 -22.33 10.05 -6.03
C GLY A 222 -21.91 9.07 -7.10
N GLY A 223 -22.06 9.46 -8.36
CA GLY A 223 -21.70 8.67 -9.52
C GLY A 223 -22.61 7.49 -9.81
N ASP A 224 -22.25 6.73 -10.84
CA ASP A 224 -22.87 5.47 -11.22
C ASP A 224 -21.82 4.35 -11.17
N LEU A 225 -21.76 3.64 -10.05
CA LEU A 225 -20.80 2.55 -9.83
C LEU A 225 -20.99 1.35 -10.78
N SER A 226 -22.05 1.31 -11.58
CA SER A 226 -22.17 0.31 -12.64
C SER A 226 -21.21 0.59 -13.80
N GLN A 227 -20.80 1.85 -13.98
CA GLN A 227 -19.98 2.33 -15.08
C GLN A 227 -18.51 2.56 -14.68
N ALA A 228 -18.28 3.21 -13.54
CA ALA A 228 -16.94 3.57 -13.06
C ALA A 228 -16.91 3.80 -11.54
N ALA A 229 -15.72 3.82 -10.96
CA ALA A 229 -15.54 4.30 -9.58
C ALA A 229 -15.93 5.78 -9.47
N TYR A 230 -16.45 6.17 -8.31
CA TYR A 230 -16.70 7.58 -8.01
C TYR A 230 -15.51 8.14 -7.22
N THR A 231 -14.65 8.89 -7.89
CA THR A 231 -13.38 9.39 -7.33
C THR A 231 -13.41 10.86 -6.90
N ASP A 232 -14.41 11.64 -7.32
CA ASP A 232 -14.63 13.03 -6.86
C ASP A 232 -15.28 13.04 -5.47
N THR A 233 -14.48 12.76 -4.45
CA THR A 233 -14.96 12.44 -3.10
C THR A 233 -14.67 13.52 -2.06
N GLU A 234 -14.00 14.63 -2.40
CA GLU A 234 -13.57 15.64 -1.42
C GLU A 234 -14.74 16.29 -0.65
N ASN A 235 -15.83 16.55 -1.35
CA ASN A 235 -17.05 17.14 -0.80
C ASN A 235 -18.19 16.13 -0.64
N GLY A 236 -17.89 14.85 -0.62
CA GLY A 236 -18.88 13.78 -0.56
C GLY A 236 -19.51 13.63 0.81
N ILE A 237 -20.67 12.96 0.83
CA ILE A 237 -21.38 12.57 2.05
C ILE A 237 -21.32 11.05 2.17
N LEU A 238 -20.96 10.55 3.35
CA LEU A 238 -20.85 9.13 3.62
C LEU A 238 -22.22 8.47 3.65
N VAL A 239 -22.30 7.28 3.06
CA VAL A 239 -23.48 6.40 3.04
C VAL A 239 -23.03 4.96 3.28
N ASN A 240 -23.93 4.08 3.72
CA ASN A 240 -23.64 2.66 3.99
C ASN A 240 -22.43 2.44 4.94
N SER A 241 -22.18 3.37 5.83
CA SER A 241 -20.98 3.48 6.65
C SER A 241 -21.28 3.60 8.15
N ASP A 242 -22.43 3.11 8.59
CA ASP A 242 -22.87 2.98 10.00
C ASP A 242 -22.55 4.22 10.83
N ILE A 243 -21.56 4.16 11.73
CA ILE A 243 -21.23 5.23 12.67
C ILE A 243 -20.81 6.56 12.00
N ILE A 244 -20.45 6.55 10.74
CA ILE A 244 -20.04 7.72 9.97
C ILE A 244 -21.02 8.09 8.85
N ASP A 245 -22.19 7.45 8.80
CA ASP A 245 -23.24 7.82 7.84
C ASP A 245 -23.67 9.27 7.96
N ASN A 246 -23.97 9.89 6.82
CA ASN A 246 -24.41 11.28 6.68
C ASN A 246 -23.40 12.33 7.11
N LEU A 247 -22.15 11.97 7.41
CA LEU A 247 -21.08 12.92 7.68
C LEU A 247 -20.38 13.32 6.37
N SER A 248 -19.81 14.53 6.39
CA SER A 248 -18.83 14.92 5.36
C SER A 248 -17.58 14.07 5.45
N VAL A 249 -16.82 13.96 4.36
CA VAL A 249 -15.57 13.19 4.31
C VAL A 249 -14.59 13.60 5.43
N ASN A 250 -14.46 14.90 5.71
CA ASN A 250 -13.54 15.39 6.75
C ASN A 250 -14.00 14.99 8.16
N GLU A 251 -15.30 15.14 8.47
CA GLU A 251 -15.86 14.71 9.76
C GLU A 251 -15.76 13.19 9.93
N ALA A 252 -16.02 12.44 8.87
CA ALA A 252 -15.91 10.99 8.85
C ALA A 252 -14.49 10.49 9.12
N LYS A 253 -13.47 11.13 8.51
CA LYS A 253 -12.05 10.82 8.78
C LYS A 253 -11.70 10.96 10.26
N ILE A 254 -12.10 12.07 10.87
CA ILE A 254 -11.83 12.30 12.30
C ILE A 254 -12.53 11.23 13.15
N LYS A 255 -13.81 11.04 12.94
CA LYS A 255 -14.63 10.14 13.75
C LYS A 255 -14.20 8.68 13.62
N ILE A 256 -13.85 8.22 12.40
CA ILE A 256 -13.40 6.84 12.21
C ILE A 256 -12.02 6.60 12.84
N ILE A 257 -11.10 7.55 12.77
CA ILE A 257 -9.79 7.46 13.43
C ILE A 257 -9.96 7.34 14.94
N GLU A 258 -10.80 8.19 15.54
CA GLU A 258 -11.12 8.11 16.97
C GLU A 258 -11.71 6.76 17.37
N TYR A 259 -12.64 6.24 16.56
CA TYR A 259 -13.22 4.91 16.77
C TYR A 259 -12.16 3.79 16.72
N LEU A 260 -11.29 3.81 15.69
CA LEU A 260 -10.24 2.83 15.52
C LEU A 260 -9.24 2.85 16.70
N GLN A 261 -8.83 4.04 17.12
CA GLN A 261 -7.93 4.22 18.28
C GLN A 261 -8.56 3.71 19.59
N LYS A 262 -9.81 4.10 19.86
CA LYS A 262 -10.53 3.70 21.08
C LYS A 262 -10.67 2.18 21.20
N ASN A 263 -10.81 1.48 20.05
CA ASN A 263 -11.00 0.03 20.02
C ASN A 263 -9.70 -0.77 19.80
N GLY A 264 -8.55 -0.11 19.71
CA GLY A 264 -7.26 -0.78 19.45
C GLY A 264 -7.17 -1.42 18.06
N LEU A 265 -7.91 -0.85 17.09
CA LEU A 265 -8.01 -1.32 15.71
C LEU A 265 -7.15 -0.51 14.73
N GLY A 266 -6.56 0.58 15.20
CA GLY A 266 -5.73 1.45 14.38
C GLY A 266 -5.26 2.69 15.12
N GLU A 267 -4.49 3.51 14.43
CA GLU A 267 -3.91 4.76 14.96
C GLU A 267 -3.73 5.78 13.84
N GLN A 268 -3.86 7.07 14.19
CA GLN A 268 -3.50 8.13 13.26
C GLN A 268 -2.00 8.07 12.95
N SER A 269 -1.63 8.32 11.72
CA SER A 269 -0.23 8.30 11.29
C SER A 269 0.04 9.31 10.19
N VAL A 270 1.27 9.79 10.17
CA VAL A 270 1.82 10.62 9.09
C VAL A 270 2.96 9.85 8.45
N GLN A 271 2.95 9.78 7.13
CA GLN A 271 4.04 9.19 6.35
C GLN A 271 4.66 10.23 5.42
N PHE A 272 5.89 9.97 5.03
CA PHE A 272 6.63 10.73 4.04
C PHE A 272 7.08 9.78 2.92
N LYS A 273 7.21 10.33 1.72
CA LYS A 273 7.54 9.56 0.51
C LYS A 273 8.99 9.06 0.51
#